data_e01c28086a2046272a79bd93d2f6055b
#
_entry.id   e01c28086a2046272a79bd93d2f6055b
#
_cell.length_a   1.000
_cell.length_b   1.000
_cell.length_c   1.000
_cell.angle_alpha   90.00
_cell.angle_beta   90.00
_cell.angle_gamma   90.00
#
_symmetry.space_group_name_H-M   'P 1'
#
loop_
_entity.id
_entity.type
_entity.pdbx_description
1 polymer ?
#
loop_
_entity_poly.entity_id
_entity_poly.type
_entity_poly.pdbx_seq_one_letter_code
_entity_poly.pdbx_strand_id
1 'polypeptide(L)'
;MDYETQRRLICELGRRMWERGWVASNDGNLSRRLGEGLFLVTPAGVSKGFLTTDMPVVVDSEGRVVESSGAYLPSSETPLHLECYRRRRDVGGICHAHPPASTAFACARKALDASILGEALMVLGPVPCAPYARTGTPALSAA
;
A
#
# COMPACT_ATOMS: atom_id res chain seq x y z
N MET A 1 5.73 -22.04 -1.60
CA MET A 1 5.67 -20.98 -2.64
C MET A 1 6.89 -20.10 -2.45
N ASP A 2 7.60 -19.80 -3.54
CA ASP A 2 8.82 -18.98 -3.41
C ASP A 2 8.43 -17.51 -3.19
N TYR A 3 8.45 -17.05 -1.94
CA TYR A 3 8.16 -15.65 -1.59
C TYR A 3 9.32 -14.70 -1.92
N GLU A 4 10.50 -15.20 -2.24
CA GLU A 4 11.67 -14.39 -2.53
C GLU A 4 11.46 -13.47 -3.74
N THR A 5 10.87 -13.98 -4.82
CA THR A 5 10.50 -13.15 -5.98
C THR A 5 9.51 -12.04 -5.60
N GLN A 6 8.56 -12.34 -4.71
CA GLN A 6 7.58 -11.36 -4.25
C GLN A 6 8.22 -10.30 -3.34
N ARG A 7 9.16 -10.70 -2.49
CA ARG A 7 9.93 -9.80 -1.63
C ARG A 7 10.77 -8.83 -2.47
N ARG A 8 11.49 -9.34 -3.47
CA ARG A 8 12.26 -8.52 -4.43
C ARG A 8 11.38 -7.52 -5.16
N LEU A 9 10.20 -7.94 -5.63
CA LEU A 9 9.26 -7.05 -6.31
C LEU A 9 8.80 -5.91 -5.40
N ILE A 10 8.44 -6.18 -4.15
CA ILE A 10 8.04 -5.15 -3.19
C ILE A 10 9.19 -4.16 -2.93
N CYS A 11 10.42 -4.64 -2.76
CA CYS A 11 11.59 -3.79 -2.58
C CYS A 11 11.83 -2.89 -3.80
N GLU A 12 11.76 -3.44 -5.00
CA GLU A 12 11.92 -2.70 -6.25
C GLU A 12 10.82 -1.64 -6.43
N LEU A 13 9.56 -1.97 -6.17
CA LEU A 13 8.47 -1.01 -6.25
C LEU A 13 8.63 0.09 -5.20
N GLY A 14 9.02 -0.24 -3.98
CA GLY A 14 9.30 0.73 -2.92
C GLY A 14 10.39 1.71 -3.32
N ARG A 15 11.49 1.22 -3.89
CA ARG A 15 12.58 2.05 -4.42
C ARG A 15 12.09 2.99 -5.51
N ARG A 16 11.32 2.50 -6.48
CA ARG A 16 10.75 3.33 -7.56
C ARG A 16 9.82 4.43 -7.04
N MET A 17 8.99 4.12 -6.04
CA MET A 17 8.12 5.11 -5.41
C MET A 17 8.95 6.20 -4.72
N TRP A 18 10.02 5.83 -4.02
CA TRP A 18 10.92 6.75 -3.35
C TRP A 18 11.68 7.64 -4.34
N GLU A 19 12.26 7.07 -5.40
CA GLU A 19 12.96 7.80 -6.47
C GLU A 19 12.07 8.82 -7.18
N ARG A 20 10.77 8.53 -7.29
CA ARG A 20 9.80 9.46 -7.88
C ARG A 20 9.27 10.51 -6.90
N GLY A 21 9.71 10.48 -5.64
CA GLY A 21 9.22 11.39 -4.61
C GLY A 21 7.75 11.17 -4.23
N TRP A 22 7.23 9.95 -4.44
CA TRP A 22 5.85 9.61 -4.07
C TRP A 22 5.72 9.16 -2.61
N VAL A 23 6.83 8.81 -2.00
CA VAL A 23 6.97 8.51 -0.57
C VAL A 23 8.24 9.19 -0.05
N ALA A 24 8.19 9.66 1.20
CA ALA A 24 9.30 10.27 1.90
C ALA A 24 9.45 9.63 3.27
N SER A 25 10.62 9.76 3.89
CA SER A 25 10.88 9.15 5.20
C SER A 25 10.41 7.68 5.25
N ASN A 26 9.46 7.37 6.13
CA ASN A 26 8.88 6.03 6.31
C ASN A 26 7.39 5.94 5.91
N ASP A 27 6.86 6.95 5.24
CA ASP A 27 5.49 6.98 4.76
C ASP A 27 5.24 6.02 3.59
N GLY A 28 3.97 5.84 3.23
CA GLY A 28 3.54 4.88 2.23
C GLY A 28 3.77 3.42 2.66
N ASN A 29 3.14 2.52 1.97
CA ASN A 29 3.27 1.09 2.20
C ASN A 29 2.80 0.29 0.98
N LEU A 30 3.28 -0.94 0.89
CA LEU A 30 3.02 -1.87 -0.18
C LEU A 30 2.54 -3.19 0.41
N SER A 31 1.66 -3.85 -0.32
CA SER A 31 1.32 -5.24 0.01
C SER A 31 1.04 -6.06 -1.25
N ARG A 32 1.11 -7.38 -1.10
CA ARG A 32 0.80 -8.34 -2.14
C ARG A 32 0.08 -9.56 -1.56
N ARG A 33 -0.97 -10.00 -2.24
CA ARG A 33 -1.64 -11.26 -1.95
C ARG A 33 -0.74 -12.42 -2.40
N LEU A 34 -0.44 -13.35 -1.48
CA LEU A 34 0.38 -14.54 -1.77
C LEU A 34 -0.44 -15.79 -2.11
N GLY A 35 -1.73 -15.77 -1.84
CA GLY A 35 -2.64 -16.91 -1.89
C GLY A 35 -2.92 -17.48 -0.50
N GLU A 36 -3.91 -18.39 -0.41
CA GLU A 36 -4.24 -19.13 0.83
C GLU A 36 -4.50 -18.23 2.07
N GLY A 37 -4.99 -17.00 1.87
CA GLY A 37 -5.24 -16.05 2.95
C GLY A 37 -3.97 -15.39 3.51
N LEU A 38 -2.84 -15.48 2.80
CA LEU A 38 -1.56 -14.88 3.19
C LEU A 38 -1.27 -13.62 2.36
N PHE A 39 -0.64 -12.65 3.00
CA PHE A 39 -0.28 -11.37 2.41
C PHE A 39 1.14 -10.97 2.82
N LEU A 40 1.93 -10.51 1.86
CA LEU A 40 3.22 -9.89 2.09
C LEU A 40 3.01 -8.39 2.23
N VAL A 41 3.50 -7.80 3.32
CA VAL A 41 3.33 -6.37 3.63
C VAL A 41 4.67 -5.73 3.95
N THR A 42 4.82 -4.45 3.64
CA THR A 42 6.02 -3.70 4.04
C THR A 42 6.04 -3.47 5.54
N PRO A 43 7.24 -3.42 6.15
CA PRO A 43 7.39 -3.21 7.59
C PRO A 43 7.02 -1.78 7.99
N ALA A 44 6.65 -1.61 9.26
CA ALA A 44 6.52 -0.32 9.91
C ALA A 44 7.88 0.36 10.10
N GLY A 45 7.92 1.70 10.04
CA GLY A 45 9.07 2.49 10.42
C GLY A 45 10.27 2.45 9.46
N VAL A 46 10.12 1.82 8.28
CA VAL A 46 11.20 1.70 7.30
C VAL A 46 10.87 2.49 6.03
N SER A 47 11.85 3.26 5.54
CA SER A 47 11.73 3.97 4.25
C SER A 47 11.62 2.96 3.10
N LYS A 48 10.68 3.21 2.19
CA LYS A 48 10.42 2.33 1.04
C LYS A 48 11.58 2.30 0.05
N GLY A 49 12.43 3.33 0.06
CA GLY A 49 13.63 3.40 -0.76
C GLY A 49 14.78 2.48 -0.31
N PHE A 50 14.72 1.99 0.93
CA PHE A 50 15.80 1.22 1.57
C PHE A 50 15.35 -0.17 2.05
N LEU A 51 14.26 -0.69 1.49
CA LEU A 51 13.81 -2.04 1.80
C LEU A 51 14.80 -3.09 1.29
N THR A 52 15.07 -4.09 2.13
CA THR A 52 15.77 -5.33 1.77
C THR A 52 14.80 -6.51 1.84
N THR A 53 15.12 -7.61 1.19
CA THR A 53 14.18 -8.74 1.00
C THR A 53 13.80 -9.47 2.28
N ASP A 54 14.57 -9.32 3.34
CA ASP A 54 14.30 -9.86 4.67
C ASP A 54 13.31 -9.01 5.50
N MET A 55 13.08 -7.76 5.12
CA MET A 55 12.24 -6.82 5.88
C MET A 55 10.72 -7.01 5.71
N PRO A 56 10.17 -7.32 4.52
CA PRO A 56 8.73 -7.51 4.37
C PRO A 56 8.23 -8.69 5.20
N VAL A 57 7.05 -8.52 5.80
CA VAL A 57 6.43 -9.43 6.76
C VAL A 57 5.28 -10.17 6.10
N VAL A 58 5.13 -11.47 6.36
CA VAL A 58 3.94 -12.23 5.94
C VAL A 58 2.92 -12.20 7.06
N VAL A 59 1.69 -11.83 6.71
CA VAL A 59 0.55 -11.81 7.64
C VAL A 59 -0.61 -12.65 7.10
N ASP A 60 -1.48 -13.11 7.99
CA ASP A 60 -2.74 -13.76 7.64
C ASP A 60 -3.87 -12.73 7.37
N SER A 61 -5.07 -13.22 7.11
CA SER A 61 -6.27 -12.39 6.84
C SER A 61 -6.71 -11.53 8.02
N GLU A 62 -6.30 -11.86 9.24
CA GLU A 62 -6.54 -11.10 10.47
C GLU A 62 -5.40 -10.14 10.82
N GLY A 63 -4.33 -10.11 10.00
CA GLY A 63 -3.17 -9.26 10.22
C GLY A 63 -2.18 -9.80 11.25
N ARG A 64 -2.31 -11.07 11.66
CA ARG A 64 -1.36 -11.72 12.56
C ARG A 64 -0.11 -12.11 11.77
N VAL A 65 1.05 -11.88 12.37
CA VAL A 65 2.33 -12.22 11.76
C VAL A 65 2.47 -13.75 11.66
N VAL A 66 2.67 -14.23 10.44
CA VAL A 66 2.94 -15.64 10.12
C VAL A 66 4.43 -15.86 9.91
N GLU A 67 5.11 -14.92 9.24
CA GLU A 67 6.54 -14.99 8.99
C GLU A 67 7.16 -13.58 9.04
N SER A 68 8.24 -13.45 9.79
CA SER A 68 9.07 -12.25 9.87
C SER A 68 10.52 -12.66 10.18
N SER A 69 11.49 -11.87 9.77
CA SER A 69 12.90 -12.05 10.19
C SER A 69 13.14 -11.68 11.67
N GLY A 70 12.07 -11.48 12.43
CA GLY A 70 12.10 -11.28 13.89
C GLY A 70 12.20 -9.83 14.35
N ALA A 71 12.77 -8.93 13.54
CA ALA A 71 12.96 -7.53 13.91
C ALA A 71 11.83 -6.60 13.41
N TYR A 72 11.02 -7.05 12.46
CA TYR A 72 10.07 -6.20 11.74
C TYR A 72 8.62 -6.53 12.10
N LEU A 73 7.85 -5.47 12.36
CA LEU A 73 6.40 -5.51 12.51
C LEU A 73 5.73 -5.03 11.21
N PRO A 74 4.54 -5.52 10.88
CA PRO A 74 3.80 -5.07 9.70
C PRO A 74 3.43 -3.58 9.82
N SER A 75 3.30 -2.90 8.68
CA SER A 75 2.81 -1.52 8.63
C SER A 75 1.52 -1.35 9.45
N SER A 76 1.39 -0.22 10.14
CA SER A 76 0.17 0.15 10.88
C SER A 76 -1.06 0.27 9.96
N GLU A 77 -0.88 0.37 8.65
CA GLU A 77 -1.96 0.41 7.66
C GLU A 77 -2.27 -0.95 7.02
N THR A 78 -1.67 -2.02 7.51
CA THR A 78 -2.03 -3.38 7.12
C THR A 78 -3.54 -3.65 7.20
N PRO A 79 -4.28 -3.19 8.24
CA PRO A 79 -5.74 -3.37 8.30
C PRO A 79 -6.49 -2.75 7.13
N LEU A 80 -6.06 -1.57 6.64
CA LEU A 80 -6.64 -0.94 5.44
C LEU A 80 -6.43 -1.83 4.20
N HIS A 81 -5.23 -2.34 4.01
CA HIS A 81 -4.92 -3.22 2.88
C HIS A 81 -5.73 -4.53 2.94
N LEU A 82 -5.83 -5.14 4.12
CA LEU A 82 -6.62 -6.37 4.30
C LEU A 82 -8.11 -6.14 4.03
N GLU A 83 -8.66 -4.99 4.41
CA GLU A 83 -10.04 -4.63 4.08
C GLU A 83 -10.25 -4.44 2.57
N CYS A 84 -9.31 -3.81 1.87
CA CYS A 84 -9.32 -3.74 0.41
C CYS A 84 -9.31 -5.13 -0.22
N TYR A 85 -8.45 -6.04 0.24
CA TYR A 85 -8.41 -7.41 -0.26
C TYR A 85 -9.67 -8.21 0.05
N ARG A 86 -10.30 -7.95 1.17
CA ARG A 86 -11.57 -8.59 1.55
C ARG A 86 -12.70 -8.18 0.63
N ARG A 87 -12.79 -6.88 0.31
CA ARG A 87 -13.82 -6.32 -0.60
C ARG A 87 -13.55 -6.61 -2.08
N ARG A 88 -12.29 -6.65 -2.47
CA ARG A 88 -11.85 -6.79 -3.85
C ARG A 88 -10.97 -8.02 -4.01
N ARG A 89 -11.59 -9.15 -4.30
CA ARG A 89 -10.88 -10.43 -4.48
C ARG A 89 -10.02 -10.48 -5.74
N ASP A 90 -10.29 -9.64 -6.69
CA ASP A 90 -9.55 -9.46 -7.94
C ASP A 90 -8.25 -8.67 -7.75
N VAL A 91 -8.10 -7.94 -6.63
CA VAL A 91 -6.88 -7.16 -6.34
C VAL A 91 -5.78 -8.09 -5.84
N GLY A 92 -4.64 -8.10 -6.54
CA GLY A 92 -3.45 -8.90 -6.20
C GLY A 92 -2.36 -8.13 -5.46
N GLY A 93 -2.35 -6.80 -5.53
CA GLY A 93 -1.37 -5.93 -4.87
C GLY A 93 -1.91 -4.54 -4.61
N ILE A 94 -1.40 -3.89 -3.57
CA ILE A 94 -1.79 -2.52 -3.17
C ILE A 94 -0.53 -1.69 -2.99
N CYS A 95 -0.55 -0.48 -3.57
CA CYS A 95 0.46 0.55 -3.37
C CYS A 95 -0.21 1.77 -2.73
N HIS A 96 0.18 2.11 -1.51
CA HIS A 96 -0.21 3.34 -0.85
C HIS A 96 0.95 4.33 -0.90
N ALA A 97 0.70 5.51 -1.40
CA ALA A 97 1.70 6.57 -1.61
C ALA A 97 1.11 7.95 -1.34
N HIS A 98 1.99 8.94 -1.18
CA HIS A 98 1.63 10.34 -0.99
C HIS A 98 2.21 11.22 -2.12
N PRO A 99 1.87 10.99 -3.41
CA PRO A 99 2.36 11.86 -4.48
C PRO A 99 1.91 13.30 -4.21
N PRO A 100 2.82 14.30 -4.31
CA PRO A 100 2.50 15.67 -3.87
C PRO A 100 1.25 16.26 -4.50
N ALA A 101 1.06 16.08 -5.82
CA ALA A 101 -0.11 16.58 -6.52
C ALA A 101 -1.42 15.91 -6.02
N SER A 102 -1.45 14.57 -5.95
CA SER A 102 -2.64 13.84 -5.47
C SER A 102 -2.94 14.17 -4.01
N THR A 103 -1.91 14.32 -3.18
CA THR A 103 -2.04 14.72 -1.77
C THR A 103 -2.61 16.13 -1.65
N ALA A 104 -2.22 17.07 -2.51
CA ALA A 104 -2.79 18.41 -2.53
C ALA A 104 -4.29 18.40 -2.85
N PHE A 105 -4.73 17.59 -3.82
CA PHE A 105 -6.16 17.39 -4.12
C PHE A 105 -6.92 16.80 -2.91
N ALA A 106 -6.34 15.78 -2.26
CA ALA A 106 -6.93 15.17 -1.08
C ALA A 106 -7.05 16.17 0.10
N CYS A 107 -6.02 16.98 0.36
CA CYS A 107 -6.06 18.03 1.38
C CYS A 107 -7.13 19.09 1.07
N ALA A 108 -7.30 19.42 -0.21
CA ALA A 108 -8.34 20.35 -0.68
C ALA A 108 -9.74 19.72 -0.70
N ARG A 109 -9.90 18.45 -0.35
CA ARG A 109 -11.15 17.67 -0.41
C ARG A 109 -11.76 17.64 -1.82
N LYS A 110 -10.91 17.55 -2.84
CA LYS A 110 -11.33 17.49 -4.24
C LYS A 110 -11.05 16.12 -4.82
N ALA A 111 -12.02 15.57 -5.52
CA ALA A 111 -11.82 14.43 -6.40
C ALA A 111 -10.87 14.81 -7.54
N LEU A 112 -10.14 13.83 -8.06
CA LEU A 112 -9.27 14.00 -9.21
C LEU A 112 -10.10 13.71 -10.48
N ASP A 113 -10.28 14.73 -11.30
CA ASP A 113 -10.98 14.58 -12.56
C ASP A 113 -10.03 13.97 -13.61
N ALA A 114 -10.16 12.66 -13.81
CA ALA A 114 -9.36 11.93 -14.78
C ALA A 114 -9.70 12.29 -16.24
N SER A 115 -10.80 13.00 -16.51
CA SER A 115 -11.21 13.40 -17.86
C SER A 115 -10.27 14.42 -18.51
N ILE A 116 -9.38 15.04 -17.72
CA ILE A 116 -8.36 15.99 -18.22
C ILE A 116 -7.32 15.30 -19.11
N LEU A 117 -7.05 14.00 -18.87
CA LEU A 117 -6.09 13.21 -19.62
C LEU A 117 -6.75 11.93 -20.12
N GLY A 118 -6.76 11.74 -21.44
CA GLY A 118 -7.41 10.58 -22.06
C GLY A 118 -6.91 9.24 -21.53
N GLU A 119 -5.60 9.10 -21.33
CA GLU A 119 -4.99 7.90 -20.77
C GLU A 119 -5.42 7.64 -19.31
N ALA A 120 -5.52 8.70 -18.51
CA ALA A 120 -5.98 8.59 -17.12
C ALA A 120 -7.44 8.16 -17.06
N LEU A 121 -8.29 8.73 -17.94
CA LEU A 121 -9.70 8.35 -18.03
C LEU A 121 -9.87 6.88 -18.40
N MET A 122 -9.11 6.39 -19.38
CA MET A 122 -9.20 5.01 -19.85
C MET A 122 -8.70 3.98 -18.83
N VAL A 123 -7.67 4.34 -18.04
CA VAL A 123 -7.01 3.39 -17.11
C VAL A 123 -7.59 3.46 -15.71
N LEU A 124 -7.85 4.67 -15.21
CA LEU A 124 -8.25 4.91 -13.81
C LEU A 124 -9.75 5.16 -13.67
N GLY A 125 -10.38 5.80 -14.67
CA GLY A 125 -11.73 6.34 -14.51
C GLY A 125 -11.76 7.45 -13.43
N PRO A 126 -12.92 7.69 -12.81
CA PRO A 126 -13.05 8.71 -11.76
C PRO A 126 -12.27 8.30 -10.51
N VAL A 127 -11.46 9.23 -9.97
CA VAL A 127 -10.71 9.04 -8.72
C VAL A 127 -11.36 9.89 -7.62
N PRO A 128 -12.22 9.31 -6.77
CA PRO A 128 -12.91 10.05 -5.72
C PRO A 128 -11.94 10.44 -4.59
N CYS A 129 -12.31 11.50 -3.84
CA CYS A 129 -11.69 11.82 -2.57
C CYS A 129 -12.52 11.19 -1.45
N ALA A 130 -11.96 10.19 -0.77
CA ALA A 130 -12.62 9.55 0.36
C ALA A 130 -12.83 10.55 1.53
N PRO A 131 -13.84 10.34 2.39
CA PRO A 131 -13.99 11.08 3.63
C PRO A 131 -12.73 10.97 4.50
N TYR A 132 -12.48 12.03 5.28
CA TYR A 132 -11.35 11.98 6.20
C TYR A 132 -11.57 10.95 7.32
N ALA A 133 -10.56 10.12 7.52
CA ALA A 133 -10.48 9.27 8.69
C ALA A 133 -9.04 9.24 9.21
N ARG A 134 -8.89 9.04 10.51
CA ARG A 134 -7.57 9.00 11.15
C ARG A 134 -6.83 7.72 10.73
N THR A 135 -5.56 7.87 10.37
CA THR A 135 -4.65 6.77 10.04
C THR A 135 -4.59 5.72 11.16
N GLY A 136 -4.56 4.44 10.80
CA GLY A 136 -4.50 3.32 11.75
C GLY A 136 -5.81 3.05 12.48
N THR A 137 -6.94 3.62 12.06
CA THR A 137 -8.25 3.37 12.67
C THR A 137 -9.16 2.53 11.75
N PRO A 138 -10.11 1.78 12.32
CA PRO A 138 -11.14 1.08 11.53
C PRO A 138 -11.96 2.01 10.64
N ALA A 139 -12.14 3.28 11.04
CA ALA A 139 -12.84 4.28 10.24
C ALA A 139 -12.15 4.54 8.89
N LEU A 140 -10.81 4.54 8.85
CA LEU A 140 -10.07 4.68 7.60
C LEU A 140 -10.27 3.47 6.68
N SER A 141 -10.28 2.27 7.25
CA SER A 141 -10.51 1.05 6.47
C SER A 141 -11.94 0.94 5.95
N ALA A 142 -12.91 1.64 6.56
CA ALA A 142 -14.30 1.66 6.16
C ALA A 142 -14.64 2.75 5.14
N ALA A 143 -13.82 3.82 5.05
CA ALA A 143 -14.00 4.94 4.14
C ALA A 143 -13.70 4.57 2.69
#